data_a2463e79d3c045491e2d58710e1e71d5
#
_entry.id   a2463e79d3c045491e2d58710e1e71d5
#
_cell.length_a   1.000
_cell.length_b   1.000
_cell.length_c   1.000
_cell.angle_alpha   90.00
_cell.angle_beta   90.00
_cell.angle_gamma   90.00
#
_symmetry.space_group_name_H-M   'P 1'
#
loop_
_entity.id
_entity.type
_entity.pdbx_description
1 polymer ?
#
loop_
_entity_poly.entity_id
_entity_poly.type
_entity_poly.pdbx_seq_one_letter_code
_entity_poly.pdbx_strand_id
1 'polypeptide(L)'
;MNILIKKSIPNFITLSNLFLGFTSIILLSLSLYKDSYISTACYLILISCGLDTIDGKIARKLNISSEFGKEIDSLADLVSFCIVPSLLLFIHYIKVIPSEENNFILLILLSSFPLILGAIRLAKYNALREMRESQKYLGLPTPANAILVCSMILFVHNIPFRMFVNDSIFYQFLSTIFLDYQWMILNVAIVSSIL
;
A
#
# COMPACT_ATOMS: atom_id res chain seq x y z
N MET A 1 -18.92 -30.78 6.61
CA MET A 1 -18.78 -29.52 5.86
C MET A 1 -18.05 -29.82 4.57
N ASN A 2 -18.67 -29.64 3.40
CA ASN A 2 -18.14 -30.04 2.10
C ASN A 2 -16.76 -29.45 1.83
N ILE A 3 -15.86 -30.28 1.27
CA ILE A 3 -14.47 -29.89 0.92
C ILE A 3 -14.47 -28.67 -0.02
N LEU A 4 -15.46 -28.54 -0.89
CA LEU A 4 -15.65 -27.38 -1.78
C LEU A 4 -15.88 -26.09 -1.00
N ILE A 5 -16.73 -26.10 0.03
CA ILE A 5 -17.02 -24.93 0.86
C ILE A 5 -15.76 -24.51 1.64
N LYS A 6 -14.98 -25.45 2.15
CA LYS A 6 -13.72 -25.16 2.84
C LYS A 6 -12.71 -24.46 1.93
N LYS A 7 -12.61 -24.87 0.65
CA LYS A 7 -11.70 -24.26 -0.33
C LYS A 7 -12.13 -22.86 -0.75
N SER A 8 -13.42 -22.54 -0.68
CA SER A 8 -13.95 -21.25 -1.11
C SER A 8 -13.73 -20.11 -0.10
N ILE A 9 -13.58 -20.43 1.20
CA ILE A 9 -13.46 -19.42 2.25
C ILE A 9 -12.21 -18.54 2.09
N PRO A 10 -10.98 -19.07 1.94
CA PRO A 10 -9.80 -18.23 1.73
C PRO A 10 -9.96 -17.37 0.47
N ASN A 11 -10.38 -17.98 -0.64
CA ASN A 11 -10.53 -17.24 -1.90
C ASN A 11 -11.53 -16.07 -1.80
N PHE A 12 -12.60 -16.23 -1.00
CA PHE A 12 -13.55 -15.15 -0.78
C PHE A 12 -12.92 -13.98 -0.01
N ILE A 13 -12.09 -14.28 0.98
CA ILE A 13 -11.37 -13.25 1.75
C ILE A 13 -10.36 -12.52 0.86
N THR A 14 -9.62 -13.27 0.03
CA THR A 14 -8.68 -12.69 -0.95
C THR A 14 -9.40 -11.80 -1.99
N LEU A 15 -10.57 -12.23 -2.48
CA LEU A 15 -11.39 -11.40 -3.36
C LEU A 15 -11.93 -10.14 -2.66
N SER A 16 -12.23 -10.22 -1.36
CA SER A 16 -12.59 -9.05 -0.55
C SER A 16 -11.41 -8.08 -0.40
N ASN A 17 -10.18 -8.59 -0.23
CA ASN A 17 -8.96 -7.80 -0.26
C ASN A 17 -8.83 -7.06 -1.59
N LEU A 18 -8.96 -7.75 -2.72
CA LEU A 18 -8.93 -7.15 -4.06
C LEU A 18 -10.00 -6.08 -4.25
N PHE A 19 -11.22 -6.34 -3.76
CA PHE A 19 -12.33 -5.37 -3.82
C PHE A 19 -12.04 -4.10 -3.02
N LEU A 20 -11.45 -4.21 -1.83
CA LEU A 20 -11.02 -3.05 -1.03
C LEU A 20 -9.91 -2.26 -1.73
N GLY A 21 -8.95 -2.96 -2.34
CA GLY A 21 -7.90 -2.34 -3.15
C GLY A 21 -8.50 -1.54 -4.32
N PHE A 22 -9.41 -2.13 -5.08
CA PHE A 22 -10.09 -1.45 -6.18
C PHE A 22 -10.93 -0.26 -5.71
N THR A 23 -11.67 -0.40 -4.61
CA THR A 23 -12.42 0.70 -4.00
C THR A 23 -11.50 1.85 -3.59
N SER A 24 -10.31 1.53 -3.06
CA SER A 24 -9.30 2.53 -2.71
C SER A 24 -8.80 3.30 -3.93
N ILE A 25 -8.63 2.65 -5.09
CA ILE A 25 -8.27 3.31 -6.35
C ILE A 25 -9.35 4.33 -6.76
N ILE A 26 -10.63 3.94 -6.67
CA ILE A 26 -11.75 4.84 -6.98
C ILE A 26 -11.75 6.04 -6.03
N LEU A 27 -11.60 5.80 -4.73
CA LEU A 27 -11.57 6.89 -3.74
C LEU A 27 -10.38 7.84 -3.97
N LEU A 28 -9.21 7.31 -4.32
CA LEU A 28 -8.05 8.12 -4.66
C LEU A 28 -8.29 8.97 -5.91
N SER A 29 -8.95 8.45 -6.93
CA SER A 29 -9.36 9.24 -8.10
C SER A 29 -10.33 10.37 -7.72
N LEU A 30 -11.29 10.09 -6.83
CA LEU A 30 -12.23 11.08 -6.31
C LEU A 30 -11.58 12.07 -5.32
N SER A 31 -10.43 11.75 -4.77
CA SER A 31 -9.71 12.62 -3.82
C SER A 31 -9.21 13.91 -4.47
N LEU A 32 -9.15 13.98 -5.80
CA LEU A 32 -8.88 15.22 -6.53
C LEU A 32 -9.95 16.30 -6.27
N TYR A 33 -11.18 15.88 -5.91
CA TYR A 33 -12.29 16.78 -5.58
C TYR A 33 -12.45 16.97 -4.06
N LYS A 34 -12.09 15.97 -3.24
CA LYS A 34 -12.29 16.00 -1.78
C LYS A 34 -11.19 15.25 -1.05
N ASP A 35 -10.41 15.97 -0.25
CA ASP A 35 -9.23 15.43 0.46
C ASP A 35 -9.53 14.29 1.43
N SER A 36 -10.74 14.28 2.04
CA SER A 36 -11.12 13.23 3.00
C SER A 36 -11.07 11.81 2.40
N TYR A 37 -11.16 11.66 1.07
CA TYR A 37 -11.08 10.35 0.42
C TYR A 37 -9.69 9.72 0.48
N ILE A 38 -8.62 10.51 0.64
CA ILE A 38 -7.25 9.99 0.84
C ILE A 38 -7.20 9.19 2.15
N SER A 39 -7.66 9.78 3.25
CA SER A 39 -7.68 9.10 4.55
C SER A 39 -8.54 7.84 4.51
N THR A 40 -9.71 7.91 3.85
CA THR A 40 -10.59 6.73 3.71
C THR A 40 -9.92 5.62 2.91
N ALA A 41 -9.24 5.94 1.81
CA ALA A 41 -8.50 4.97 1.02
C ALA A 41 -7.38 4.31 1.84
N CYS A 42 -6.63 5.08 2.63
CA CYS A 42 -5.62 4.54 3.54
C CYS A 42 -6.22 3.56 4.56
N TYR A 43 -7.35 3.89 5.18
CA TYR A 43 -8.02 2.98 6.12
C TYR A 43 -8.47 1.68 5.44
N LEU A 44 -9.00 1.73 4.22
CA LEU A 44 -9.37 0.53 3.47
C LEU A 44 -8.16 -0.37 3.20
N ILE A 45 -6.99 0.20 2.87
CA ILE A 45 -5.75 -0.57 2.67
C ILE A 45 -5.27 -1.18 3.99
N LEU A 46 -5.36 -0.49 5.12
CA LEU A 46 -5.02 -1.06 6.42
C LEU A 46 -5.93 -2.24 6.79
N ILE A 47 -7.24 -2.14 6.50
CA ILE A 47 -8.19 -3.25 6.65
C ILE A 47 -7.83 -4.40 5.71
N SER A 48 -7.48 -4.10 4.46
CA SER A 48 -7.05 -5.06 3.44
C SER A 48 -5.83 -5.85 3.90
N CYS A 49 -4.82 -5.21 4.49
CA CYS A 49 -3.66 -5.89 5.10
C CYS A 49 -4.05 -6.84 6.23
N GLY A 50 -5.07 -6.47 7.02
CA GLY A 50 -5.65 -7.35 8.05
C GLY A 50 -6.29 -8.60 7.45
N LEU A 51 -7.09 -8.45 6.39
CA LEU A 51 -7.75 -9.55 5.70
C LEU A 51 -6.74 -10.51 5.08
N ASP A 52 -5.71 -9.99 4.40
CA ASP A 52 -4.61 -10.77 3.82
C ASP A 52 -3.88 -11.61 4.89
N THR A 53 -3.63 -11.03 6.06
CA THR A 53 -3.03 -11.79 7.16
C THR A 53 -3.93 -12.91 7.66
N ILE A 54 -5.25 -12.71 7.63
CA ILE A 54 -6.26 -13.68 8.09
C ILE A 54 -6.40 -14.82 7.10
N ASP A 55 -6.54 -14.56 5.80
CA ASP A 55 -6.73 -15.59 4.79
C ASP A 55 -5.51 -16.50 4.69
N GLY A 56 -4.29 -15.95 4.75
CA GLY A 56 -3.06 -16.73 4.80
C GLY A 56 -2.97 -17.64 6.04
N LYS A 57 -3.47 -17.18 7.21
CA LYS A 57 -3.54 -18.01 8.42
C LYS A 57 -4.60 -19.12 8.29
N ILE A 58 -5.77 -18.80 7.72
CA ILE A 58 -6.87 -19.74 7.51
C ILE A 58 -6.46 -20.81 6.52
N ALA A 59 -5.87 -20.44 5.38
CA ALA A 59 -5.41 -21.38 4.36
C ALA A 59 -4.39 -22.40 4.93
N ARG A 60 -3.43 -21.92 5.72
CA ARG A 60 -2.44 -22.78 6.41
C ARG A 60 -3.07 -23.70 7.44
N LYS A 61 -3.98 -23.18 8.29
CA LYS A 61 -4.64 -23.96 9.35
C LYS A 61 -5.55 -25.06 8.79
N LEU A 62 -6.15 -24.82 7.64
CA LEU A 62 -7.05 -25.77 6.99
C LEU A 62 -6.30 -26.76 6.07
N ASN A 63 -5.00 -26.59 5.87
CA ASN A 63 -4.19 -27.37 4.90
C ASN A 63 -4.79 -27.34 3.48
N ILE A 64 -5.39 -26.21 3.09
CA ILE A 64 -6.07 -26.03 1.81
C ILE A 64 -5.31 -24.97 1.03
N SER A 65 -4.28 -25.36 0.34
CA SER A 65 -3.63 -24.50 -0.65
C SER A 65 -3.97 -25.00 -2.05
N SER A 66 -4.67 -24.21 -2.85
CA SER A 66 -4.81 -24.43 -4.29
C SER A 66 -3.84 -23.53 -5.05
N GLU A 67 -3.33 -23.98 -6.17
CA GLU A 67 -2.50 -23.12 -7.05
C GLU A 67 -3.29 -21.89 -7.49
N PHE A 68 -4.54 -22.09 -7.90
CA PHE A 68 -5.45 -21.00 -8.24
C PHE A 68 -5.63 -19.96 -7.12
N GLY A 69 -5.77 -20.41 -5.85
CA GLY A 69 -5.89 -19.50 -4.70
C GLY A 69 -4.63 -18.65 -4.49
N LYS A 70 -3.45 -19.23 -4.71
CA LYS A 70 -2.17 -18.54 -4.61
C LYS A 70 -1.99 -17.48 -5.69
N GLU A 71 -2.43 -17.75 -6.91
CA GLU A 71 -2.37 -16.79 -8.02
C GLU A 71 -3.32 -15.61 -7.78
N ILE A 72 -4.56 -15.86 -7.31
CA ILE A 72 -5.50 -14.81 -6.95
C ILE A 72 -4.93 -13.95 -5.81
N ASP A 73 -4.31 -14.56 -4.82
CA ASP A 73 -3.66 -13.90 -3.70
C ASP A 73 -2.57 -12.93 -4.17
N SER A 74 -1.66 -13.41 -5.03
CA SER A 74 -0.62 -12.57 -5.62
C SER A 74 -1.17 -11.40 -6.46
N LEU A 75 -2.27 -11.62 -7.18
CA LEU A 75 -2.93 -10.56 -7.96
C LEU A 75 -3.62 -9.55 -7.03
N ALA A 76 -4.27 -10.01 -5.96
CA ALA A 76 -4.88 -9.13 -4.97
C ALA A 76 -3.84 -8.27 -4.26
N ASP A 77 -2.70 -8.88 -3.87
CA ASP A 77 -1.55 -8.19 -3.27
C ASP A 77 -0.95 -7.13 -4.19
N LEU A 78 -0.81 -7.46 -5.48
CA LEU A 78 -0.32 -6.50 -6.47
C LEU A 78 -1.21 -5.26 -6.53
N VAL A 79 -2.53 -5.44 -6.56
CA VAL A 79 -3.48 -4.33 -6.61
C VAL A 79 -3.46 -3.55 -5.31
N SER A 80 -3.67 -4.20 -4.17
CA SER A 80 -3.89 -3.55 -2.88
C SER A 80 -2.61 -2.98 -2.27
N PHE A 81 -1.47 -3.66 -2.44
CA PHE A 81 -0.22 -3.32 -1.72
C PHE A 81 0.90 -2.79 -2.60
N CYS A 82 0.72 -2.79 -3.93
CA CYS A 82 1.68 -2.19 -4.85
C CYS A 82 1.06 -1.03 -5.64
N ILE A 83 -0.06 -1.25 -6.35
CA ILE A 83 -0.70 -0.21 -7.18
C ILE A 83 -1.26 0.92 -6.31
N VAL A 84 -2.04 0.59 -5.26
CA VAL A 84 -2.68 1.62 -4.44
C VAL A 84 -1.67 2.50 -3.72
N PRO A 85 -0.62 2.00 -3.03
CA PRO A 85 0.40 2.85 -2.43
C PRO A 85 1.13 3.73 -3.43
N SER A 86 1.42 3.22 -4.64
CA SER A 86 2.04 4.01 -5.71
C SER A 86 1.15 5.16 -6.17
N LEU A 87 -0.14 4.88 -6.38
CA LEU A 87 -1.12 5.90 -6.75
C LEU A 87 -1.34 6.92 -5.62
N LEU A 88 -1.35 6.46 -4.38
CA LEU A 88 -1.47 7.29 -3.19
C LEU A 88 -0.32 8.29 -3.07
N LEU A 89 0.93 7.85 -3.29
CA LEU A 89 2.10 8.71 -3.34
C LEU A 89 1.97 9.74 -4.46
N PHE A 90 1.62 9.31 -5.67
CA PHE A 90 1.47 10.21 -6.82
C PHE A 90 0.45 11.33 -6.56
N ILE A 91 -0.73 10.96 -6.06
CA ILE A 91 -1.81 11.92 -5.75
C ILE A 91 -1.39 12.86 -4.61
N HIS A 92 -0.73 12.34 -3.59
CA HIS A 92 -0.22 13.14 -2.48
C HIS A 92 0.75 14.21 -2.98
N TYR A 93 1.72 13.84 -3.81
CA TYR A 93 2.72 14.78 -4.33
C TYR A 93 2.15 15.81 -5.29
N ILE A 94 1.21 15.42 -6.17
CA ILE A 94 0.51 16.40 -7.03
C ILE A 94 -0.20 17.50 -6.22
N LYS A 95 -0.74 17.13 -5.06
CA LYS A 95 -1.45 18.09 -4.21
C LYS A 95 -0.54 19.00 -3.40
N VAL A 96 0.66 18.56 -3.13
CA VAL A 96 1.58 19.25 -2.22
C VAL A 96 2.57 20.13 -2.97
N ILE A 97 3.08 19.67 -4.12
CA ILE A 97 4.06 20.44 -4.90
C ILE A 97 3.33 21.46 -5.78
N PRO A 98 3.71 22.75 -5.76
CA PRO A 98 3.12 23.77 -6.63
C PRO A 98 3.19 23.38 -8.10
N SER A 99 2.14 23.69 -8.87
CA SER A 99 2.02 23.28 -10.28
C SER A 99 3.14 23.83 -11.20
N GLU A 100 3.74 24.95 -10.83
CA GLU A 100 4.84 25.59 -11.59
C GLU A 100 6.17 24.81 -11.46
N GLU A 101 6.35 24.06 -10.36
CA GLU A 101 7.55 23.26 -10.10
C GLU A 101 7.36 21.77 -10.40
N ASN A 102 6.15 21.36 -10.80
CA ASN A 102 5.81 19.96 -11.02
C ASN A 102 6.50 19.38 -12.27
N ASN A 103 7.54 18.62 -12.06
CA ASN A 103 8.05 17.73 -13.09
C ASN A 103 7.26 16.42 -13.06
N PHE A 104 6.13 16.36 -13.80
CA PHE A 104 5.23 15.19 -13.84
C PHE A 104 5.95 13.88 -14.17
N ILE A 105 6.95 13.92 -15.04
CA ILE A 105 7.72 12.73 -15.41
C ILE A 105 8.48 12.20 -14.19
N LEU A 106 9.12 13.08 -13.43
CA LEU A 106 9.83 12.71 -12.20
C LEU A 106 8.87 12.16 -11.15
N LEU A 107 7.70 12.78 -10.97
CA LEU A 107 6.68 12.29 -10.01
C LEU A 107 6.16 10.90 -10.39
N ILE A 108 5.88 10.65 -11.67
CA ILE A 108 5.47 9.34 -12.16
C ILE A 108 6.56 8.31 -11.89
N LEU A 109 7.82 8.62 -12.23
CA LEU A 109 8.94 7.72 -12.00
C LEU A 109 9.10 7.38 -10.52
N LEU A 110 9.14 8.38 -9.64
CA LEU A 110 9.34 8.17 -8.21
C LEU A 110 8.18 7.41 -7.56
N SER A 111 6.94 7.76 -7.89
CA SER A 111 5.76 7.08 -7.34
C SER A 111 5.55 5.65 -7.87
N SER A 112 6.17 5.29 -9.01
CA SER A 112 6.09 3.94 -9.56
C SER A 112 7.01 2.92 -8.86
N PHE A 113 7.97 3.35 -8.05
CA PHE A 113 8.91 2.44 -7.37
C PHE A 113 8.22 1.37 -6.52
N PRO A 114 7.25 1.68 -5.63
CA PRO A 114 6.56 0.65 -4.84
C PRO A 114 5.86 -0.38 -5.73
N LEU A 115 5.29 0.05 -6.87
CA LEU A 115 4.65 -0.85 -7.82
C LEU A 115 5.67 -1.78 -8.49
N ILE A 116 6.73 -1.22 -9.07
CA ILE A 116 7.70 -1.99 -9.85
C ILE A 116 8.45 -2.98 -8.95
N LEU A 117 8.97 -2.48 -7.82
CA LEU A 117 9.74 -3.32 -6.90
C LEU A 117 8.87 -4.34 -6.17
N GLY A 118 7.62 -3.97 -5.83
CA GLY A 118 6.64 -4.88 -5.28
C GLY A 118 6.26 -6.00 -6.25
N ALA A 119 6.03 -5.68 -7.53
CA ALA A 119 5.73 -6.65 -8.57
C ALA A 119 6.90 -7.63 -8.80
N ILE A 120 8.14 -7.11 -8.92
CA ILE A 120 9.35 -7.94 -9.05
C ILE A 120 9.48 -8.88 -7.85
N ARG A 121 9.22 -8.39 -6.65
CA ARG A 121 9.29 -9.17 -5.43
C ARG A 121 8.24 -10.28 -5.39
N LEU A 122 6.97 -9.99 -5.71
CA LEU A 122 5.91 -10.98 -5.78
C LEU A 122 6.24 -12.07 -6.81
N ALA A 123 6.71 -11.67 -7.99
CA ALA A 123 7.15 -12.60 -9.04
C ALA A 123 8.30 -13.49 -8.56
N LYS A 124 9.32 -12.92 -7.91
CA LYS A 124 10.46 -13.66 -7.37
C LYS A 124 10.03 -14.64 -6.28
N TYR A 125 9.14 -14.21 -5.38
CA TYR A 125 8.60 -15.07 -4.33
C TYR A 125 7.84 -16.27 -4.89
N ASN A 126 7.01 -16.06 -5.92
CA ASN A 126 6.25 -17.13 -6.58
C ASN A 126 7.19 -18.10 -7.29
N ALA A 127 8.20 -17.60 -8.01
CA ALA A 127 9.18 -18.45 -8.70
C ALA A 127 10.01 -19.31 -7.72
N LEU A 128 10.49 -18.77 -6.60
CA LEU A 128 11.26 -19.51 -5.59
C LEU A 128 10.38 -20.55 -4.88
N ARG A 129 9.10 -20.26 -4.69
CA ARG A 129 8.14 -21.19 -4.10
C ARG A 129 7.88 -22.40 -4.99
N GLU A 130 7.85 -22.24 -6.31
CA GLU A 130 7.75 -23.34 -7.27
C GLU A 130 8.99 -24.24 -7.23
N MET A 131 10.16 -23.67 -7.04
CA MET A 131 11.44 -24.42 -6.97
C MET A 131 11.64 -25.19 -5.63
N ARG A 132 10.71 -25.10 -4.67
CA ARG A 132 10.81 -25.70 -3.33
C ARG A 132 12.09 -25.32 -2.57
N GLU A 133 12.72 -24.24 -2.91
CA GLU A 133 13.89 -23.74 -2.17
C GLU A 133 13.48 -23.21 -0.79
N SER A 134 14.36 -23.41 0.20
CA SER A 134 14.13 -22.92 1.57
C SER A 134 13.93 -21.41 1.51
N GLN A 135 12.74 -20.96 1.91
CA GLN A 135 12.35 -19.54 1.91
C GLN A 135 13.23 -18.77 2.91
N LYS A 136 14.35 -18.23 2.43
CA LYS A 136 15.03 -17.15 3.14
C LYS A 136 14.17 -15.90 2.97
N TYR A 137 13.89 -15.22 4.07
CA TYR A 137 13.17 -13.94 4.05
C TYR A 137 13.89 -12.96 3.11
N LEU A 138 13.24 -12.59 2.04
CA LEU A 138 13.76 -11.65 1.04
C LEU A 138 13.12 -10.27 1.28
N GLY A 139 13.53 -9.60 2.36
CA GLY A 139 13.16 -8.21 2.63
C GLY A 139 11.77 -7.99 3.24
N LEU A 140 11.30 -6.74 3.24
CA LEU A 140 10.06 -6.31 3.87
C LEU A 140 8.82 -6.83 3.10
N PRO A 141 7.81 -7.49 3.72
CA PRO A 141 6.59 -7.95 3.04
C PRO A 141 5.83 -6.81 2.32
N THR A 142 5.23 -7.10 1.15
CA THR A 142 4.45 -6.09 0.39
C THR A 142 3.36 -5.42 1.22
N PRO A 143 2.58 -6.12 2.09
CA PRO A 143 1.64 -5.47 3.00
C PRO A 143 2.31 -4.51 4.00
N ALA A 144 3.52 -4.84 4.49
CA ALA A 144 4.22 -3.97 5.43
C ALA A 144 4.66 -2.65 4.79
N ASN A 145 5.10 -2.67 3.52
CA ASN A 145 5.38 -1.45 2.76
C ASN A 145 4.11 -0.60 2.58
N ALA A 146 2.98 -1.22 2.23
CA ALA A 146 1.70 -0.53 2.11
C ALA A 146 1.26 0.12 3.44
N ILE A 147 1.39 -0.60 4.57
CA ILE A 147 1.10 -0.05 5.91
C ILE A 147 1.98 1.17 6.19
N LEU A 148 3.28 1.09 5.88
CA LEU A 148 4.22 2.17 6.12
C LEU A 148 3.81 3.42 5.32
N VAL A 149 3.56 3.29 4.01
CA VAL A 149 3.14 4.42 3.15
C VAL A 149 1.81 5.01 3.64
N CYS A 150 0.80 4.17 3.90
CA CYS A 150 -0.50 4.63 4.39
C CYS A 150 -0.40 5.34 5.74
N SER A 151 0.37 4.80 6.69
CA SER A 151 0.52 5.41 8.02
C SER A 151 1.25 6.74 7.96
N MET A 152 2.27 6.89 7.12
CA MET A 152 2.95 8.16 6.90
C MET A 152 2.01 9.22 6.32
N ILE A 153 1.23 8.87 5.29
CA ILE A 153 0.28 9.80 4.67
C ILE A 153 -0.86 10.16 5.63
N LEU A 154 -1.38 9.20 6.39
CA LEU A 154 -2.36 9.47 7.44
C LEU A 154 -1.81 10.40 8.52
N PHE A 155 -0.56 10.24 8.92
CA PHE A 155 0.09 11.11 9.89
C PHE A 155 0.16 12.55 9.37
N VAL A 156 0.51 12.74 8.10
CA VAL A 156 0.58 14.07 7.47
C VAL A 156 -0.81 14.67 7.23
N HIS A 157 -1.80 13.82 6.89
CA HIS A 157 -3.15 14.27 6.52
C HIS A 157 -4.10 14.44 7.71
N ASN A 158 -3.83 13.78 8.85
CA ASN A 158 -4.73 13.81 10.00
C ASN A 158 -4.60 15.11 10.79
N ILE A 159 -5.60 15.85 10.72
CA ILE A 159 -5.95 17.20 11.11
C ILE A 159 -5.67 17.65 12.57
N PRO A 160 -5.56 16.80 13.62
CA PRO A 160 -5.28 17.30 14.95
C PRO A 160 -3.97 18.08 15.04
N PHE A 161 -3.00 17.72 14.22
CA PHE A 161 -1.71 18.41 14.20
C PHE A 161 -1.79 19.82 13.55
N ARG A 162 -2.65 19.97 12.55
CA ARG A 162 -2.89 21.27 11.89
C ARG A 162 -3.59 22.30 12.80
N MET A 163 -4.45 21.84 13.71
CA MET A 163 -5.15 22.72 14.67
C MET A 163 -4.26 23.18 15.83
N PHE A 164 -3.27 22.38 16.22
CA PHE A 164 -2.40 22.69 17.37
C PHE A 164 -1.27 23.67 17.02
N VAL A 165 -1.01 23.94 15.76
CA VAL A 165 0.23 24.55 15.29
C VAL A 165 0.03 25.91 14.61
N ASN A 166 -1.20 26.44 14.57
CA ASN A 166 -1.53 27.57 13.68
C ASN A 166 -0.92 28.94 14.04
N ASP A 167 -0.23 29.12 15.21
CA ASP A 167 0.18 30.45 15.67
C ASP A 167 1.62 30.61 16.23
N SER A 168 2.58 29.74 15.91
CA SER A 168 3.92 29.88 16.48
C SER A 168 5.07 29.72 15.47
N ILE A 169 6.22 30.34 15.81
CA ILE A 169 7.56 30.15 15.19
C ILE A 169 7.89 28.63 15.01
N PHE A 170 7.34 27.80 15.87
CA PHE A 170 7.39 26.35 15.81
C PHE A 170 6.70 25.79 14.53
N TYR A 171 5.69 26.48 13.99
CA TYR A 171 5.06 26.11 12.70
C TYR A 171 5.98 26.34 11.50
N GLN A 172 6.71 27.44 11.46
CA GLN A 172 7.67 27.69 10.39
C GLN A 172 8.82 26.68 10.43
N PHE A 173 9.32 26.37 11.63
CA PHE A 173 10.35 25.33 11.82
C PHE A 173 9.83 23.94 11.43
N LEU A 174 8.61 23.57 11.84
CA LEU A 174 7.99 22.30 11.47
C LEU A 174 7.59 22.27 9.99
N SER A 175 7.13 23.37 9.37
CA SER A 175 6.80 23.37 7.95
C SER A 175 8.04 23.17 7.07
N THR A 176 9.19 23.68 7.47
CA THR A 176 10.47 23.43 6.81
C THR A 176 10.88 21.97 6.98
N ILE A 177 10.81 21.42 8.19
CA ILE A 177 11.02 19.99 8.44
C ILE A 177 9.97 19.14 7.71
N PHE A 178 8.71 19.59 7.60
CA PHE A 178 7.65 18.87 6.91
C PHE A 178 7.81 18.82 5.39
N LEU A 179 8.35 19.87 4.77
CA LEU A 179 8.73 19.84 3.36
C LEU A 179 9.88 18.84 3.15
N ASP A 180 10.88 18.83 4.04
CA ASP A 180 11.94 17.82 4.05
C ASP A 180 11.39 16.43 4.39
N TYR A 181 10.38 16.34 5.27
CA TYR A 181 9.71 15.08 5.63
C TYR A 181 8.94 14.46 4.45
N GLN A 182 8.41 15.25 3.54
CA GLN A 182 7.72 14.73 2.35
C GLN A 182 8.69 14.02 1.41
N TRP A 183 9.88 14.57 1.20
CA TRP A 183 10.95 13.88 0.49
C TRP A 183 11.40 12.62 1.25
N MET A 184 11.34 12.65 2.57
CA MET A 184 11.64 11.49 3.41
C MET A 184 10.61 10.36 3.25
N ILE A 185 9.30 10.67 3.12
CA ILE A 185 8.26 9.67 2.85
C ILE A 185 8.57 8.92 1.55
N LEU A 186 8.91 9.66 0.50
CA LEU A 186 9.27 9.06 -0.78
C LEU A 186 10.51 8.17 -0.65
N ASN A 187 11.57 8.67 -0.03
CA ASN A 187 12.80 7.91 0.17
C ASN A 187 12.56 6.65 1.01
N VAL A 188 11.77 6.74 2.08
CA VAL A 188 11.42 5.58 2.92
C VAL A 188 10.57 4.59 2.14
N ALA A 189 9.59 5.03 1.36
CA ALA A 189 8.78 4.16 0.51
C ALA A 189 9.62 3.45 -0.56
N ILE A 190 10.59 4.15 -1.17
CA ILE A 190 11.53 3.56 -2.12
C ILE A 190 12.45 2.56 -1.41
N VAL A 191 13.11 2.96 -0.33
CA VAL A 191 14.04 2.08 0.42
C VAL A 191 13.34 0.84 0.95
N SER A 192 12.13 1.00 1.53
CA SER A 192 11.34 -0.15 2.04
C SER A 192 10.88 -1.10 0.94
N SER A 193 10.76 -0.62 -0.30
CA SER A 193 10.43 -1.48 -1.45
C SER A 193 11.64 -2.19 -2.04
N ILE A 194 12.86 -1.70 -1.78
CA ILE A 194 14.13 -2.34 -2.18
C ILE A 194 14.53 -3.44 -1.20
N LEU A 195 14.31 -3.22 0.10
CA LEU A 195 14.60 -4.19 1.18
C LEU A 195 13.60 -5.33 1.19
#